data_1766ccf6a3121e8066dc85dfa023db05
#
_entry.id   1766ccf6a3121e8066dc85dfa023db05
#
_cell.length_a   1.000
_cell.length_b   1.000
_cell.length_c   1.000
_cell.angle_alpha   90.00
_cell.angle_beta   90.00
_cell.angle_gamma   90.00
#
_symmetry.space_group_name_H-M   'P 1'
#
loop_
_entity.id
_entity.type
_entity.pdbx_description
1 polymer ?
#
loop_
_entity_poly.entity_id
_entity_poly.type
_entity_poly.pdbx_seq_one_letter_code
_entity_poly.pdbx_strand_id
1 'polypeptide(L)'
;MGTRIDGKKVAARTKADLAKRVELLKARGIQPGLGTILVGSDLGSVKYVAGKHADCAEIGVNSIKRELPENATFDQVADAVRQLNADPACTGYIVQLPLPRGIDENAIIDLIDPKKDADGMHPYNLGELVLHARGDIATPLPCTPRGVIELLRAYDIDLDGKEVCVLGRGITIGRTIGLLLTRKAVNATVTLCHTGTKDVREHMRRADVIVAAMGVAGFVKPEDIKEGSILVDVGVSRVFDEESGRYKVKGDVDKACYEKALAYTPNPGGVGPMTRAMLLQNVVEMAERQL
;
A
#
# COMPACT_ATOMS: atom_id res chain seq x y z
N MET A 1 -24.90 12.00 -0.77
CA MET A 1 -23.47 11.84 -0.38
C MET A 1 -23.24 10.38 -0.01
N GLY A 2 -22.25 9.76 -0.63
CA GLY A 2 -21.94 8.34 -0.41
C GLY A 2 -21.37 8.04 0.98
N THR A 3 -21.27 6.74 1.29
CA THR A 3 -20.67 6.27 2.55
C THR A 3 -19.16 6.57 2.56
N ARG A 4 -18.71 7.27 3.58
CA ARG A 4 -17.28 7.54 3.78
C ARG A 4 -16.59 6.31 4.37
N ILE A 5 -15.64 5.75 3.64
CA ILE A 5 -14.82 4.61 4.07
C ILE A 5 -13.62 5.12 4.88
N ASP A 6 -13.69 5.04 6.20
CA ASP A 6 -12.67 5.58 7.11
C ASP A 6 -11.53 4.59 7.32
N GLY A 7 -10.43 4.78 6.58
CA GLY A 7 -9.26 3.91 6.68
C GLY A 7 -8.50 4.04 8.00
N LYS A 8 -8.59 5.17 8.68
CA LYS A 8 -7.97 5.32 10.02
C LYS A 8 -8.65 4.41 11.04
N LYS A 9 -10.00 4.36 11.00
CA LYS A 9 -10.79 3.50 11.91
C LYS A 9 -10.49 2.02 11.67
N VAL A 10 -10.44 1.58 10.41
CA VAL A 10 -10.14 0.19 10.06
C VAL A 10 -8.70 -0.16 10.43
N ALA A 11 -7.73 0.69 10.11
CA ALA A 11 -6.33 0.49 10.46
C ALA A 11 -6.11 0.40 11.99
N ALA A 12 -6.79 1.22 12.78
CA ALA A 12 -6.72 1.15 14.24
C ALA A 12 -7.24 -0.19 14.78
N ARG A 13 -8.37 -0.69 14.24
CA ARG A 13 -8.90 -2.03 14.59
C ARG A 13 -7.91 -3.14 14.22
N THR A 14 -7.37 -3.10 13.01
CA THR A 14 -6.37 -4.07 12.55
C THR A 14 -5.13 -4.06 13.45
N LYS A 15 -4.61 -2.89 13.80
CA LYS A 15 -3.45 -2.77 14.70
C LYS A 15 -3.75 -3.30 16.11
N ALA A 16 -4.94 -3.06 16.64
CA ALA A 16 -5.34 -3.61 17.95
C ALA A 16 -5.38 -5.15 17.94
N ASP A 17 -5.80 -5.77 16.85
CA ASP A 17 -5.78 -7.23 16.72
C ASP A 17 -4.36 -7.75 16.51
N LEU A 18 -3.52 -7.04 15.75
CA LEU A 18 -2.10 -7.38 15.59
C LEU A 18 -1.34 -7.30 16.92
N ALA A 19 -1.62 -6.30 17.78
CA ALA A 19 -1.00 -6.18 19.09
C ALA A 19 -1.21 -7.44 19.95
N LYS A 20 -2.42 -8.02 19.94
CA LYS A 20 -2.71 -9.29 20.64
C LYS A 20 -1.88 -10.44 20.08
N ARG A 21 -1.75 -10.54 18.76
CA ARG A 21 -0.93 -11.57 18.09
C ARG A 21 0.55 -11.41 18.43
N VAL A 22 1.05 -10.18 18.48
CA VAL A 22 2.43 -9.87 18.88
C VAL A 22 2.70 -10.32 20.32
N GLU A 23 1.79 -10.08 21.26
CA GLU A 23 1.93 -10.55 22.65
C GLU A 23 1.96 -12.08 22.73
N LEU A 24 1.17 -12.79 21.93
CA LEU A 24 1.21 -14.25 21.85
C LEU A 24 2.54 -14.76 21.27
N LEU A 25 3.12 -14.08 20.30
CA LEU A 25 4.44 -14.40 19.74
C LEU A 25 5.55 -14.20 20.78
N LYS A 26 5.51 -13.06 21.50
CA LYS A 26 6.47 -12.77 22.60
C LYS A 26 6.41 -13.82 23.71
N ALA A 27 5.22 -14.25 24.09
CA ALA A 27 5.05 -15.31 25.08
C ALA A 27 5.68 -16.65 24.64
N ARG A 28 5.92 -16.83 23.33
CA ARG A 28 6.62 -17.98 22.74
C ARG A 28 8.10 -17.71 22.43
N GLY A 29 8.63 -16.57 22.88
CA GLY A 29 10.02 -16.17 22.66
C GLY A 29 10.32 -15.56 21.29
N ILE A 30 9.29 -15.23 20.48
CA ILE A 30 9.45 -14.62 19.16
C ILE A 30 9.13 -13.13 19.26
N GLN A 31 10.13 -12.27 19.01
CA GLN A 31 9.97 -10.83 18.95
C GLN A 31 9.92 -10.37 17.49
N PRO A 32 8.75 -10.01 16.93
CA PRO A 32 8.69 -9.50 15.57
C PRO A 32 9.47 -8.19 15.43
N GLY A 33 10.20 -8.04 14.32
CA GLY A 33 11.00 -6.86 14.03
C GLY A 33 10.76 -6.33 12.60
N LEU A 34 10.44 -5.04 12.48
CA LEU A 34 10.35 -4.33 11.21
C LEU A 34 11.61 -3.48 10.98
N GLY A 35 12.34 -3.79 9.90
CA GLY A 35 13.42 -2.97 9.38
C GLY A 35 12.94 -1.92 8.38
N THR A 36 13.59 -0.76 8.36
CA THR A 36 13.40 0.23 7.30
C THR A 36 14.75 0.77 6.83
N ILE A 37 14.94 0.86 5.53
CA ILE A 37 16.06 1.60 4.91
C ILE A 37 15.50 2.88 4.33
N LEU A 38 15.99 4.02 4.82
CA LEU A 38 15.65 5.35 4.32
C LEU A 38 16.93 6.01 3.76
N VAL A 39 16.87 6.48 2.52
CA VAL A 39 17.99 7.16 1.86
C VAL A 39 17.60 8.61 1.58
N GLY A 40 18.38 9.54 2.10
CA GLY A 40 18.10 10.97 1.96
C GLY A 40 17.09 11.52 2.95
N SER A 41 16.63 12.73 2.67
CA SER A 41 15.83 13.55 3.59
C SER A 41 14.51 14.05 2.98
N ASP A 42 13.96 13.34 1.96
CA ASP A 42 12.64 13.71 1.44
C ASP A 42 11.60 13.72 2.56
N LEU A 43 10.98 14.88 2.77
CA LEU A 43 10.04 15.10 3.87
C LEU A 43 8.84 14.15 3.86
N GLY A 44 8.43 13.68 2.68
CA GLY A 44 7.37 12.70 2.53
C GLY A 44 7.80 11.33 3.06
N SER A 45 8.95 10.86 2.61
CA SER A 45 9.55 9.58 2.99
C SER A 45 9.89 9.56 4.49
N VAL A 46 10.52 10.61 5.00
CA VAL A 46 10.84 10.76 6.44
C VAL A 46 9.57 10.66 7.30
N LYS A 47 8.53 11.42 6.95
CA LYS A 47 7.26 11.40 7.69
C LYS A 47 6.57 10.03 7.62
N TYR A 48 6.65 9.37 6.46
CA TYR A 48 6.02 8.06 6.26
C TYR A 48 6.74 6.96 7.06
N VAL A 49 8.08 6.97 7.05
CA VAL A 49 8.92 6.07 7.86
C VAL A 49 8.70 6.32 9.36
N ALA A 50 8.67 7.57 9.80
CA ALA A 50 8.38 7.90 11.20
C ALA A 50 7.01 7.35 11.64
N GLY A 51 5.99 7.44 10.77
CA GLY A 51 4.68 6.84 11.02
C GLY A 51 4.72 5.32 11.16
N LYS A 52 5.53 4.61 10.35
CA LYS A 52 5.72 3.16 10.45
C LYS A 52 6.34 2.75 11.80
N HIS A 53 7.35 3.50 12.25
CA HIS A 53 7.99 3.25 13.55
C HIS A 53 7.06 3.53 14.74
N ALA A 54 6.23 4.59 14.64
CA ALA A 54 5.21 4.86 15.65
C ALA A 54 4.18 3.71 15.73
N ASP A 55 3.74 3.19 14.58
CA ASP A 55 2.84 2.04 14.52
C ASP A 55 3.49 0.76 15.08
N CYS A 56 4.80 0.53 14.86
CA CYS A 56 5.55 -0.57 15.48
C CYS A 56 5.51 -0.47 17.02
N ALA A 57 5.80 0.72 17.55
CA ALA A 57 5.78 0.95 19.00
C ALA A 57 4.38 0.73 19.58
N GLU A 58 3.32 1.13 18.86
CA GLU A 58 1.93 0.97 19.29
C GLU A 58 1.55 -0.51 19.48
N ILE A 59 2.05 -1.41 18.61
CA ILE A 59 1.67 -2.83 18.63
C ILE A 59 2.76 -3.75 19.23
N GLY A 60 3.87 -3.19 19.72
CA GLY A 60 4.94 -3.94 20.35
C GLY A 60 5.90 -4.68 19.39
N VAL A 61 5.94 -4.31 18.12
CA VAL A 61 6.93 -4.77 17.14
C VAL A 61 8.24 -4.02 17.31
N ASN A 62 9.37 -4.72 17.28
CA ASN A 62 10.68 -4.08 17.32
C ASN A 62 10.92 -3.24 16.06
N SER A 63 11.63 -2.13 16.19
CA SER A 63 11.83 -1.14 15.13
C SER A 63 13.33 -0.97 14.82
N ILE A 64 13.74 -1.34 13.61
CA ILE A 64 15.13 -1.33 13.16
C ILE A 64 15.28 -0.30 12.05
N LYS A 65 16.10 0.73 12.27
CA LYS A 65 16.32 1.82 11.31
C LYS A 65 17.67 1.73 10.66
N ARG A 66 17.72 1.97 9.35
CA ARG A 66 18.93 2.21 8.58
C ARG A 66 18.71 3.51 7.79
N GLU A 67 19.38 4.56 8.20
CA GLU A 67 19.29 5.88 7.57
C GLU A 67 20.61 6.15 6.83
N LEU A 68 20.52 6.44 5.54
CA LEU A 68 21.65 6.72 4.67
C LEU A 68 21.54 8.14 4.13
N PRO A 69 22.67 8.82 3.88
CA PRO A 69 22.67 10.17 3.33
C PRO A 69 22.14 10.18 1.89
N GLU A 70 21.69 11.34 1.41
CA GLU A 70 21.12 11.50 0.06
C GLU A 70 22.13 11.16 -1.06
N ASN A 71 23.42 11.32 -0.80
CA ASN A 71 24.49 10.97 -1.72
C ASN A 71 25.00 9.53 -1.56
N ALA A 72 24.27 8.67 -0.86
CA ALA A 72 24.62 7.26 -0.73
C ALA A 72 24.73 6.60 -2.10
N THR A 73 25.75 5.75 -2.26
CA THR A 73 25.95 4.97 -3.47
C THR A 73 25.05 3.72 -3.49
N PHE A 74 24.89 3.11 -4.67
CA PHE A 74 24.23 1.81 -4.81
C PHE A 74 24.79 0.78 -3.83
N ASP A 75 26.13 0.68 -3.73
CA ASP A 75 26.80 -0.31 -2.86
C ASP A 75 26.46 -0.08 -1.38
N GLN A 76 26.40 1.17 -0.94
CA GLN A 76 26.02 1.49 0.44
C GLN A 76 24.59 1.09 0.77
N VAL A 77 23.66 1.29 -0.17
CA VAL A 77 22.27 0.85 -0.01
C VAL A 77 22.19 -0.68 -0.04
N ALA A 78 22.90 -1.32 -0.96
CA ALA A 78 23.00 -2.78 -1.06
C ALA A 78 23.59 -3.42 0.21
N ASP A 79 24.59 -2.77 0.82
CA ASP A 79 25.17 -3.23 2.10
C ASP A 79 24.14 -3.14 3.25
N ALA A 80 23.35 -2.08 3.32
CA ALA A 80 22.27 -1.97 4.30
C ALA A 80 21.22 -3.07 4.09
N VAL A 81 20.89 -3.42 2.84
CA VAL A 81 20.02 -4.55 2.49
C VAL A 81 20.62 -5.87 2.98
N ARG A 82 21.91 -6.15 2.67
CA ARG A 82 22.61 -7.37 3.13
C ARG A 82 22.65 -7.49 4.65
N GLN A 83 22.86 -6.37 5.37
CA GLN A 83 22.83 -6.34 6.82
C GLN A 83 21.45 -6.73 7.37
N LEU A 84 20.34 -6.21 6.83
CA LEU A 84 19.00 -6.58 7.27
C LEU A 84 18.62 -8.00 6.85
N ASN A 85 19.10 -8.49 5.71
CA ASN A 85 18.97 -9.91 5.33
C ASN A 85 19.60 -10.83 6.38
N ALA A 86 20.77 -10.47 6.91
CA ALA A 86 21.51 -11.27 7.88
C ALA A 86 21.07 -11.05 9.34
N ASP A 87 20.33 -9.97 9.65
CA ASP A 87 19.94 -9.61 11.02
C ASP A 87 18.82 -10.53 11.52
N PRO A 88 19.06 -11.39 12.54
CA PRO A 88 18.03 -12.28 13.09
C PRO A 88 16.92 -11.52 13.83
N ALA A 89 17.17 -10.28 14.28
CA ALA A 89 16.16 -9.43 14.91
C ALA A 89 15.20 -8.80 13.90
N CYS A 90 15.55 -8.82 12.60
CA CYS A 90 14.73 -8.31 11.52
C CYS A 90 13.87 -9.43 10.94
N THR A 91 12.59 -9.45 11.28
CA THR A 91 11.61 -10.39 10.72
C THR A 91 11.32 -10.06 9.26
N GLY A 92 11.14 -8.79 8.95
CA GLY A 92 10.95 -8.27 7.61
C GLY A 92 11.29 -6.80 7.55
N TYR A 93 11.56 -6.31 6.35
CA TYR A 93 11.92 -4.90 6.17
C TYR A 93 11.47 -4.37 4.82
N ILE A 94 11.60 -3.06 4.67
CA ILE A 94 11.35 -2.35 3.43
C ILE A 94 12.51 -1.41 3.10
N VAL A 95 12.69 -1.16 1.81
CA VAL A 95 13.44 -0.02 1.31
C VAL A 95 12.42 1.07 0.96
N GLN A 96 12.50 2.21 1.64
CA GLN A 96 11.57 3.32 1.42
C GLN A 96 11.83 3.98 0.08
N LEU A 97 10.89 3.85 -0.84
CA LEU A 97 10.92 4.51 -2.15
C LEU A 97 10.30 5.92 -2.09
N PRO A 98 10.68 6.83 -3.00
CA PRO A 98 11.71 6.64 -4.03
C PRO A 98 13.13 6.72 -3.47
N LEU A 99 14.07 6.05 -4.15
CA LEU A 99 15.51 6.22 -3.91
C LEU A 99 16.05 7.47 -4.62
N PRO A 100 17.21 8.01 -4.20
CA PRO A 100 17.86 9.11 -4.91
C PRO A 100 18.15 8.78 -6.38
N ARG A 101 18.13 9.81 -7.23
CA ARG A 101 18.39 9.64 -8.67
C ARG A 101 19.73 8.95 -8.92
N GLY A 102 19.72 7.99 -9.85
CA GLY A 102 20.91 7.22 -10.24
C GLY A 102 21.06 5.88 -9.53
N ILE A 103 20.24 5.58 -8.53
CA ILE A 103 20.16 4.25 -7.92
C ILE A 103 19.04 3.48 -8.61
N ASP A 104 19.34 2.29 -9.12
CA ASP A 104 18.35 1.39 -9.68
C ASP A 104 17.52 0.74 -8.54
N GLU A 105 16.29 1.20 -8.38
CA GLU A 105 15.35 0.71 -7.36
C GLU A 105 15.05 -0.77 -7.53
N ASN A 106 14.91 -1.26 -8.76
CA ASN A 106 14.60 -2.66 -9.03
C ASN A 106 15.77 -3.56 -8.63
N ALA A 107 17.00 -3.15 -8.94
CA ALA A 107 18.19 -3.88 -8.56
C ALA A 107 18.37 -3.91 -7.02
N ILE A 108 17.97 -2.88 -6.29
CA ILE A 108 17.98 -2.89 -4.82
C ILE A 108 16.89 -3.81 -4.27
N ILE A 109 15.68 -3.75 -4.82
CA ILE A 109 14.57 -4.64 -4.38
C ILE A 109 14.93 -6.11 -4.61
N ASP A 110 15.60 -6.44 -5.71
CA ASP A 110 16.02 -7.80 -6.05
C ASP A 110 17.06 -8.38 -5.07
N LEU A 111 17.77 -7.54 -4.32
CA LEU A 111 18.70 -7.96 -3.26
C LEU A 111 18.01 -8.31 -1.94
N ILE A 112 16.74 -7.97 -1.77
CA ILE A 112 15.97 -8.30 -0.55
C ILE A 112 15.78 -9.82 -0.49
N ASP A 113 16.00 -10.44 0.68
CA ASP A 113 15.56 -11.82 0.88
C ASP A 113 14.03 -11.88 0.72
N PRO A 114 13.47 -12.64 -0.24
CA PRO A 114 12.02 -12.73 -0.43
C PRO A 114 11.25 -13.09 0.84
N LYS A 115 11.87 -13.82 1.77
CA LYS A 115 11.30 -14.17 3.07
C LYS A 115 11.25 -13.00 4.05
N LYS A 116 12.01 -11.92 3.77
CA LYS A 116 12.06 -10.70 4.57
C LYS A 116 11.46 -9.47 3.87
N ASP A 117 10.93 -9.64 2.65
CA ASP A 117 10.23 -8.59 1.90
C ASP A 117 8.88 -8.28 2.55
N ALA A 118 8.86 -7.35 3.49
CA ALA A 118 7.64 -6.99 4.21
C ALA A 118 6.62 -6.20 3.36
N ASP A 119 7.04 -5.60 2.24
CA ASP A 119 6.15 -4.84 1.35
C ASP A 119 5.49 -5.72 0.27
N GLY A 120 5.98 -6.96 0.09
CA GLY A 120 5.44 -7.91 -0.89
C GLY A 120 5.74 -7.51 -2.34
N MET A 121 6.86 -6.82 -2.58
CA MET A 121 7.21 -6.24 -3.88
C MET A 121 8.35 -6.98 -4.58
N HIS A 122 9.01 -7.92 -3.90
CA HIS A 122 10.08 -8.73 -4.50
C HIS A 122 9.54 -9.56 -5.67
N PRO A 123 10.28 -9.69 -6.79
CA PRO A 123 9.83 -10.45 -7.97
C PRO A 123 9.37 -11.87 -7.66
N TYR A 124 10.04 -12.57 -6.72
CA TYR A 124 9.62 -13.89 -6.26
C TYR A 124 8.21 -13.87 -5.66
N ASN A 125 7.93 -12.95 -4.72
CA ASN A 125 6.64 -12.84 -4.03
C ASN A 125 5.52 -12.42 -4.99
N LEU A 126 5.81 -11.54 -5.94
CA LEU A 126 4.88 -11.17 -7.01
C LEU A 126 4.63 -12.34 -7.96
N GLY A 127 5.65 -13.15 -8.26
CA GLY A 127 5.53 -14.38 -9.05
C GLY A 127 4.61 -15.40 -8.38
N GLU A 128 4.78 -15.63 -7.08
CA GLU A 128 3.87 -16.48 -6.29
C GLU A 128 2.43 -15.97 -6.35
N LEU A 129 2.22 -14.66 -6.25
CA LEU A 129 0.89 -14.06 -6.37
C LEU A 129 0.27 -14.29 -7.76
N VAL A 130 1.06 -14.22 -8.83
CA VAL A 130 0.62 -14.49 -10.20
C VAL A 130 0.22 -15.96 -10.37
N LEU A 131 1.00 -16.89 -9.81
CA LEU A 131 0.77 -18.33 -9.96
C LEU A 131 -0.43 -18.84 -9.14
N HIS A 132 -0.77 -18.18 -8.04
CA HIS A 132 -1.78 -18.65 -7.09
C HIS A 132 -3.08 -17.86 -7.18
N ALA A 133 -3.92 -18.15 -8.17
CA ALA A 133 -5.27 -17.56 -8.28
C ALA A 133 -6.25 -18.05 -7.20
N ARG A 134 -5.93 -19.15 -6.48
CA ARG A 134 -6.76 -19.80 -5.46
C ARG A 134 -5.94 -20.15 -4.23
N GLY A 135 -6.62 -20.37 -3.10
CA GLY A 135 -6.00 -20.81 -1.85
C GLY A 135 -5.20 -19.72 -1.16
N ASP A 136 -4.53 -20.09 -0.09
CA ASP A 136 -3.69 -19.18 0.68
C ASP A 136 -2.33 -18.96 -0.02
N ILE A 137 -1.77 -17.78 0.17
CA ILE A 137 -0.43 -17.44 -0.30
C ILE A 137 0.47 -17.33 0.93
N ALA A 138 1.54 -18.11 0.91
CA ALA A 138 2.49 -18.13 2.01
C ALA A 138 3.46 -16.92 1.99
N THR A 139 3.59 -16.22 0.88
CA THR A 139 4.46 -15.05 0.74
C THR A 139 3.73 -13.76 1.17
N PRO A 140 4.47 -12.72 1.57
CA PRO A 140 3.89 -11.41 1.85
C PRO A 140 3.15 -10.86 0.62
N LEU A 141 2.01 -10.23 0.87
CA LEU A 141 1.22 -9.59 -0.17
C LEU A 141 1.56 -8.10 -0.28
N PRO A 142 1.46 -7.50 -1.48
CA PRO A 142 1.65 -6.06 -1.65
C PRO A 142 0.76 -5.26 -0.70
N CYS A 143 1.39 -4.43 0.15
CA CYS A 143 0.71 -3.78 1.28
C CYS A 143 -0.46 -2.90 0.86
N THR A 144 -0.27 -2.01 -0.13
CA THR A 144 -1.32 -1.09 -0.56
C THR A 144 -2.49 -1.81 -1.23
N PRO A 145 -2.30 -2.72 -2.18
CA PRO A 145 -3.38 -3.53 -2.76
C PRO A 145 -4.15 -4.35 -1.71
N ARG A 146 -3.43 -5.02 -0.81
CA ARG A 146 -4.04 -5.75 0.31
C ARG A 146 -4.88 -4.82 1.17
N GLY A 147 -4.34 -3.64 1.50
CA GLY A 147 -5.03 -2.62 2.29
C GLY A 147 -6.32 -2.12 1.66
N VAL A 148 -6.36 -1.97 0.33
CA VAL A 148 -7.59 -1.62 -0.40
C VAL A 148 -8.65 -2.71 -0.23
N ILE A 149 -8.29 -3.98 -0.44
CA ILE A 149 -9.24 -5.10 -0.33
C ILE A 149 -9.78 -5.22 1.10
N GLU A 150 -8.91 -5.19 2.11
CA GLU A 150 -9.31 -5.27 3.51
C GLU A 150 -10.17 -4.06 3.94
N LEU A 151 -9.89 -2.89 3.37
CA LEU A 151 -10.69 -1.70 3.61
C LEU A 151 -12.11 -1.84 3.04
N LEU A 152 -12.26 -2.35 1.82
CA LEU A 152 -13.55 -2.58 1.20
C LEU A 152 -14.34 -3.67 1.93
N ARG A 153 -13.68 -4.77 2.31
CA ARG A 153 -14.29 -5.84 3.14
C ARG A 153 -14.82 -5.35 4.47
N ALA A 154 -14.09 -4.42 5.13
CA ALA A 154 -14.50 -3.87 6.42
C ALA A 154 -15.78 -3.02 6.36
N TYR A 155 -16.23 -2.68 5.15
CA TYR A 155 -17.48 -1.98 4.87
C TYR A 155 -18.48 -2.85 4.10
N ASP A 156 -18.31 -4.17 4.15
CA ASP A 156 -19.18 -5.15 3.50
C ASP A 156 -19.38 -4.91 1.99
N ILE A 157 -18.36 -4.34 1.35
CA ILE A 157 -18.36 -4.11 -0.10
C ILE A 157 -17.89 -5.38 -0.79
N ASP A 158 -18.82 -6.07 -1.42
CA ASP A 158 -18.55 -7.25 -2.22
C ASP A 158 -18.05 -6.86 -3.61
N LEU A 159 -16.96 -7.49 -4.03
CA LEU A 159 -16.32 -7.29 -5.33
C LEU A 159 -16.56 -8.42 -6.32
N ASP A 160 -17.30 -9.47 -5.94
CA ASP A 160 -17.60 -10.60 -6.81
C ASP A 160 -18.35 -10.14 -8.07
N GLY A 161 -17.77 -10.44 -9.24
CA GLY A 161 -18.32 -10.04 -10.54
C GLY A 161 -18.29 -8.54 -10.84
N LYS A 162 -17.72 -7.68 -9.99
CA LYS A 162 -17.66 -6.23 -10.20
C LYS A 162 -16.65 -5.83 -11.26
N GLU A 163 -17.01 -4.82 -12.05
CA GLU A 163 -16.11 -4.13 -12.99
C GLU A 163 -15.25 -3.11 -12.22
N VAL A 164 -13.95 -3.35 -12.15
CA VAL A 164 -12.99 -2.46 -11.48
C VAL A 164 -12.11 -1.76 -12.51
N CYS A 165 -12.13 -0.44 -12.54
CA CYS A 165 -11.23 0.38 -13.33
C CYS A 165 -10.09 0.88 -12.46
N VAL A 166 -8.86 0.49 -12.78
CA VAL A 166 -7.65 0.93 -12.08
C VAL A 166 -6.94 1.97 -12.95
N LEU A 167 -6.79 3.17 -12.42
CA LEU A 167 -6.13 4.29 -13.08
C LEU A 167 -4.68 4.40 -12.58
N GLY A 168 -3.72 4.15 -13.45
CA GLY A 168 -2.31 4.14 -13.15
C GLY A 168 -1.68 2.75 -13.34
N ARG A 169 -0.35 2.72 -13.53
CA ARG A 169 0.43 1.49 -13.76
C ARG A 169 1.72 1.42 -12.94
N GLY A 170 1.77 2.17 -11.84
CA GLY A 170 2.86 2.07 -10.87
C GLY A 170 2.92 0.71 -10.22
N ILE A 171 4.14 0.28 -9.83
CA ILE A 171 4.36 -1.05 -9.24
C ILE A 171 3.67 -1.20 -7.89
N THR A 172 3.61 -0.14 -7.10
CA THR A 172 3.07 -0.15 -5.74
C THR A 172 1.59 -0.53 -5.68
N ILE A 173 0.79 -0.13 -6.69
CA ILE A 173 -0.63 -0.43 -6.72
C ILE A 173 -1.18 -0.70 -8.13
N GLY A 174 -0.86 0.13 -9.11
CA GLY A 174 -1.51 0.07 -10.41
C GLY A 174 -1.41 -1.31 -11.09
N ARG A 175 -0.24 -1.94 -11.05
CA ARG A 175 -0.02 -3.29 -11.60
C ARG A 175 -0.40 -4.41 -10.64
N THR A 176 -0.12 -4.24 -9.37
CA THR A 176 -0.20 -5.30 -8.37
C THR A 176 -1.62 -5.54 -7.87
N ILE A 177 -2.47 -4.50 -7.83
CA ILE A 177 -3.84 -4.64 -7.32
C ILE A 177 -4.69 -5.57 -8.19
N GLY A 178 -4.49 -5.56 -9.50
CA GLY A 178 -5.20 -6.43 -10.43
C GLY A 178 -4.98 -7.92 -10.12
N LEU A 179 -3.77 -8.28 -9.68
CA LEU A 179 -3.45 -9.65 -9.29
C LEU A 179 -4.27 -10.12 -8.08
N LEU A 180 -4.49 -9.25 -7.11
CA LEU A 180 -5.30 -9.56 -5.92
C LEU A 180 -6.80 -9.54 -6.23
N LEU A 181 -7.27 -8.56 -7.01
CA LEU A 181 -8.69 -8.40 -7.35
C LEU A 181 -9.23 -9.55 -8.20
N THR A 182 -8.40 -10.13 -9.09
CA THR A 182 -8.79 -11.24 -9.96
C THR A 182 -8.67 -12.62 -9.30
N ARG A 183 -8.19 -12.72 -8.05
CA ARG A 183 -8.18 -13.97 -7.30
C ARG A 183 -9.62 -14.46 -7.04
N LYS A 184 -9.80 -15.78 -7.01
CA LYS A 184 -11.11 -16.42 -6.78
C LYS A 184 -11.83 -15.97 -5.50
N ALA A 185 -11.08 -15.57 -4.47
CA ALA A 185 -11.63 -15.06 -3.21
C ALA A 185 -12.17 -13.62 -3.30
N VAL A 186 -11.88 -12.90 -4.40
CA VAL A 186 -12.34 -11.53 -4.69
C VAL A 186 -13.15 -11.49 -5.96
N ASN A 187 -12.68 -12.16 -7.02
CA ASN A 187 -13.40 -12.51 -8.26
C ASN A 187 -13.90 -11.30 -9.06
N ALA A 188 -13.16 -10.19 -9.06
CA ALA A 188 -13.50 -9.00 -9.85
C ALA A 188 -12.98 -9.09 -11.28
N THR A 189 -13.62 -8.36 -12.20
CA THR A 189 -13.09 -8.06 -13.54
C THR A 189 -12.33 -6.75 -13.48
N VAL A 190 -11.10 -6.71 -14.01
CA VAL A 190 -10.21 -5.55 -13.84
C VAL A 190 -9.76 -5.00 -15.18
N THR A 191 -9.97 -3.70 -15.37
CA THR A 191 -9.40 -2.92 -16.49
C THR A 191 -8.30 -2.01 -15.95
N LEU A 192 -7.05 -2.24 -16.40
CA LEU A 192 -5.91 -1.40 -16.07
C LEU A 192 -5.75 -0.27 -17.09
N CYS A 193 -5.94 0.97 -16.66
CA CYS A 193 -5.84 2.15 -17.49
C CYS A 193 -4.55 2.94 -17.21
N HIS A 194 -3.98 3.54 -18.24
CA HIS A 194 -2.74 4.32 -18.18
C HIS A 194 -2.73 5.43 -19.23
N THR A 195 -1.67 6.21 -19.34
CA THR A 195 -1.54 7.35 -20.27
C THR A 195 -1.73 7.02 -21.74
N GLY A 196 -1.59 5.75 -22.15
CA GLY A 196 -1.85 5.26 -23.52
C GLY A 196 -3.24 4.68 -23.72
N THR A 197 -4.10 4.66 -22.68
CA THR A 197 -5.47 4.14 -22.79
C THR A 197 -6.32 5.13 -23.58
N LYS A 198 -6.98 4.63 -24.63
CA LYS A 198 -7.99 5.42 -25.39
C LYS A 198 -9.26 5.48 -24.55
N ASP A 199 -9.92 6.62 -24.61
CA ASP A 199 -11.24 6.84 -23.98
C ASP A 199 -11.32 6.38 -22.51
N VAL A 200 -10.28 6.71 -21.71
CA VAL A 200 -10.20 6.34 -20.29
C VAL A 200 -11.48 6.69 -19.52
N ARG A 201 -12.17 7.75 -19.91
CA ARG A 201 -13.44 8.17 -19.29
C ARG A 201 -14.58 7.17 -19.51
N GLU A 202 -14.59 6.46 -20.64
CA GLU A 202 -15.57 5.41 -20.90
C GLU A 202 -15.34 4.21 -19.97
N HIS A 203 -14.09 3.81 -19.76
CA HIS A 203 -13.74 2.77 -18.79
C HIS A 203 -14.19 3.14 -17.38
N MET A 204 -14.00 4.41 -16.96
CA MET A 204 -14.48 4.88 -15.66
C MET A 204 -16.02 4.85 -15.56
N ARG A 205 -16.75 5.31 -16.60
CA ARG A 205 -18.22 5.33 -16.58
C ARG A 205 -18.86 3.95 -16.50
N ARG A 206 -18.19 2.90 -16.95
CA ARG A 206 -18.67 1.52 -16.88
C ARG A 206 -18.37 0.89 -15.53
N ALA A 207 -17.32 1.32 -14.83
CA ALA A 207 -16.80 0.68 -13.64
C ALA A 207 -17.76 0.79 -12.44
N ASP A 208 -17.90 -0.30 -11.69
CA ASP A 208 -18.53 -0.33 -10.37
C ASP A 208 -17.61 0.28 -9.32
N VAL A 209 -16.31 0.02 -9.47
CA VAL A 209 -15.26 0.51 -8.58
C VAL A 209 -14.17 1.20 -9.39
N ILE A 210 -13.76 2.38 -8.96
CA ILE A 210 -12.63 3.12 -9.55
C ILE A 210 -11.52 3.19 -8.50
N VAL A 211 -10.35 2.65 -8.85
CA VAL A 211 -9.12 2.78 -8.05
C VAL A 211 -8.22 3.82 -8.73
N ALA A 212 -8.14 5.01 -8.16
CA ALA A 212 -7.36 6.11 -8.72
C ALA A 212 -5.97 6.16 -8.08
N ALA A 213 -4.92 5.90 -8.87
CA ALA A 213 -3.53 5.77 -8.41
C ALA A 213 -2.53 6.38 -9.42
N MET A 214 -2.81 7.61 -9.88
CA MET A 214 -2.00 8.31 -10.88
C MET A 214 -1.13 9.40 -10.29
N GLY A 215 -1.49 9.94 -9.12
CA GLY A 215 -0.87 11.12 -8.55
C GLY A 215 -1.22 12.41 -9.32
N VAL A 216 -2.44 12.50 -9.85
CA VAL A 216 -2.97 13.66 -10.57
C VAL A 216 -4.21 14.17 -9.85
N ALA A 217 -4.05 15.25 -9.08
CA ALA A 217 -5.10 15.79 -8.22
C ALA A 217 -6.41 16.06 -8.96
N GLY A 218 -7.50 15.45 -8.49
CA GLY A 218 -8.85 15.68 -9.00
C GLY A 218 -9.07 15.27 -10.46
N PHE A 219 -8.33 14.28 -10.95
CA PHE A 219 -8.49 13.75 -12.31
C PHE A 219 -9.86 13.15 -12.55
N VAL A 220 -10.36 12.35 -11.59
CA VAL A 220 -11.68 11.74 -11.68
C VAL A 220 -12.76 12.79 -11.36
N LYS A 221 -13.67 13.04 -12.31
CA LYS A 221 -14.73 14.04 -12.20
C LYS A 221 -16.11 13.40 -12.09
N PRO A 222 -17.15 14.12 -11.60
CA PRO A 222 -18.50 13.57 -11.48
C PRO A 222 -19.10 13.05 -12.79
N GLU A 223 -18.76 13.66 -13.93
CA GLU A 223 -19.20 13.22 -15.26
C GLU A 223 -18.51 11.94 -15.75
N ASP A 224 -17.40 11.57 -15.12
CA ASP A 224 -16.60 10.40 -15.48
C ASP A 224 -17.03 9.11 -14.77
N ILE A 225 -17.93 9.20 -13.81
CA ILE A 225 -18.36 8.07 -12.99
C ILE A 225 -19.86 7.79 -13.16
N LYS A 226 -20.27 6.55 -13.01
CA LYS A 226 -21.69 6.21 -12.95
C LYS A 226 -22.28 6.46 -11.55
N GLU A 227 -23.59 6.56 -11.46
CA GLU A 227 -24.31 6.64 -10.20
C GLU A 227 -24.06 5.38 -9.36
N GLY A 228 -23.80 5.55 -8.08
CA GLY A 228 -23.58 4.43 -7.17
C GLY A 228 -22.20 3.77 -7.27
N SER A 229 -21.24 4.35 -8.02
CA SER A 229 -19.87 3.81 -8.08
C SER A 229 -19.15 3.94 -6.74
N ILE A 230 -18.16 3.07 -6.53
CA ILE A 230 -17.28 3.07 -5.36
C ILE A 230 -15.94 3.69 -5.75
N LEU A 231 -15.46 4.65 -4.97
CA LEU A 231 -14.26 5.43 -5.28
C LEU A 231 -13.14 5.13 -4.28
N VAL A 232 -12.06 4.53 -4.76
CA VAL A 232 -10.86 4.25 -3.97
C VAL A 232 -9.75 5.19 -4.42
N ASP A 233 -9.52 6.25 -3.64
CA ASP A 233 -8.53 7.27 -3.93
C ASP A 233 -7.20 6.96 -3.26
N VAL A 234 -6.21 6.57 -4.05
CA VAL A 234 -4.86 6.20 -3.60
C VAL A 234 -3.83 7.26 -3.94
N GLY A 235 -4.05 7.98 -5.04
CA GLY A 235 -3.10 8.98 -5.52
C GLY A 235 -2.87 10.11 -4.52
N VAL A 236 -1.64 10.62 -4.46
CA VAL A 236 -1.25 11.70 -3.56
C VAL A 236 -0.52 12.78 -4.35
N SER A 237 -1.10 13.97 -4.35
CA SER A 237 -0.50 15.16 -4.95
C SER A 237 -0.37 16.27 -3.91
N ARG A 238 0.74 16.99 -3.94
CA ARG A 238 0.93 18.21 -3.17
C ARG A 238 0.58 19.42 -4.03
N VAL A 239 -0.53 20.05 -3.75
CA VAL A 239 -1.02 21.21 -4.49
C VAL A 239 -0.89 22.45 -3.60
N PHE A 240 -0.28 23.49 -4.14
CA PHE A 240 -0.20 24.78 -3.43
C PHE A 240 -1.60 25.39 -3.36
N ASP A 241 -1.99 25.76 -2.17
CA ASP A 241 -3.27 26.40 -1.88
C ASP A 241 -3.05 27.89 -1.61
N GLU A 242 -3.45 28.71 -2.54
CA GLU A 242 -3.22 30.15 -2.52
C GLU A 242 -3.90 30.83 -1.32
N GLU A 243 -5.09 30.35 -0.90
CA GLU A 243 -5.84 30.92 0.24
C GLU A 243 -5.08 30.73 1.57
N SER A 244 -4.48 29.56 1.79
CA SER A 244 -3.76 29.27 3.04
C SER A 244 -2.25 29.49 2.93
N GLY A 245 -1.70 29.77 1.74
CA GLY A 245 -0.27 29.91 1.48
C GLY A 245 0.54 28.62 1.75
N ARG A 246 -0.09 27.44 1.75
CA ARG A 246 0.52 26.15 2.11
C ARG A 246 0.23 25.06 1.10
N TYR A 247 1.10 24.08 1.04
CA TYR A 247 0.83 22.87 0.28
C TYR A 247 -0.20 21.99 1.00
N LYS A 248 -1.28 21.66 0.30
CA LYS A 248 -2.31 20.69 0.75
C LYS A 248 -2.15 19.38 0.00
N VAL A 249 -2.40 18.28 0.69
CA VAL A 249 -2.50 16.96 0.07
C VAL A 249 -3.87 16.82 -0.57
N LYS A 250 -3.88 16.48 -1.87
CA LYS A 250 -5.10 16.16 -2.62
C LYS A 250 -4.96 14.78 -3.25
N GLY A 251 -6.08 14.07 -3.31
CA GLY A 251 -6.19 12.81 -4.03
C GLY A 251 -6.50 13.00 -5.51
N ASP A 252 -6.59 11.88 -6.23
CA ASP A 252 -6.90 11.85 -7.65
C ASP A 252 -8.40 12.02 -7.94
N VAL A 253 -9.26 11.83 -6.94
CA VAL A 253 -10.71 11.94 -7.06
C VAL A 253 -11.17 13.33 -6.63
N ASP A 254 -11.95 14.01 -7.49
CA ASP A 254 -12.60 15.26 -7.15
C ASP A 254 -13.69 15.01 -6.08
N LYS A 255 -13.72 15.84 -5.05
CA LYS A 255 -14.69 15.70 -3.94
C LYS A 255 -16.15 15.81 -4.39
N ALA A 256 -16.43 16.49 -5.50
CA ALA A 256 -17.76 16.53 -6.09
C ALA A 256 -18.29 15.16 -6.50
N CYS A 257 -17.40 14.19 -6.75
CA CYS A 257 -17.77 12.80 -7.04
C CYS A 257 -18.47 12.11 -5.85
N TYR A 258 -18.23 12.58 -4.61
CA TYR A 258 -18.76 11.95 -3.40
C TYR A 258 -20.28 11.99 -3.30
N GLU A 259 -20.92 12.98 -3.94
CA GLU A 259 -22.39 13.09 -3.98
C GLU A 259 -23.03 11.98 -4.80
N LYS A 260 -22.35 11.54 -5.86
CA LYS A 260 -22.80 10.53 -6.80
C LYS A 260 -22.36 9.11 -6.43
N ALA A 261 -21.32 8.99 -5.62
CA ALA A 261 -20.75 7.72 -5.21
C ALA A 261 -21.64 6.99 -4.18
N LEU A 262 -21.67 5.64 -4.24
CA LEU A 262 -22.20 4.80 -3.16
C LEU A 262 -21.29 4.87 -1.93
N ALA A 263 -19.97 4.76 -2.17
CA ALA A 263 -18.97 4.82 -1.12
C ALA A 263 -17.65 5.41 -1.66
N TYR A 264 -16.85 6.01 -0.79
CA TYR A 264 -15.57 6.60 -1.17
C TYR A 264 -14.55 6.56 -0.04
N THR A 265 -13.29 6.39 -0.38
CA THR A 265 -12.18 6.60 0.55
C THR A 265 -11.79 8.08 0.56
N PRO A 266 -11.71 8.73 1.75
CA PRO A 266 -11.19 10.09 1.81
C PRO A 266 -9.69 10.12 1.56
N ASN A 267 -9.19 11.18 0.94
CA ASN A 267 -7.76 11.41 0.81
C ASN A 267 -7.42 12.82 1.34
N PRO A 268 -6.65 12.92 2.45
CA PRO A 268 -6.04 11.84 3.26
C PRO A 268 -7.01 11.11 4.20
N GLY A 269 -6.59 9.90 4.67
CA GLY A 269 -7.30 9.16 5.72
C GLY A 269 -8.04 7.89 5.26
N GLY A 270 -8.00 7.58 3.97
CA GLY A 270 -8.50 6.33 3.39
C GLY A 270 -7.41 5.25 3.33
N VAL A 271 -6.80 5.08 2.16
CA VAL A 271 -5.89 3.96 1.86
C VAL A 271 -4.56 4.03 2.62
N GLY A 272 -3.94 5.22 2.78
CA GLY A 272 -2.62 5.35 3.40
C GLY A 272 -2.47 4.71 4.79
N PRO A 273 -3.40 4.93 5.74
CA PRO A 273 -3.38 4.22 7.03
C PRO A 273 -3.43 2.69 6.89
N MET A 274 -4.18 2.17 5.93
CA MET A 274 -4.27 0.73 5.68
C MET A 274 -2.98 0.15 5.13
N THR A 275 -2.28 0.85 4.25
CA THR A 275 -0.96 0.42 3.76
C THR A 275 0.00 0.14 4.92
N ARG A 276 0.05 1.03 5.91
CA ARG A 276 0.91 0.84 7.10
C ARG A 276 0.43 -0.32 7.98
N ALA A 277 -0.87 -0.49 8.16
CA ALA A 277 -1.43 -1.62 8.91
C ALA A 277 -1.10 -2.96 8.23
N MET A 278 -1.18 -3.03 6.89
CA MET A 278 -0.83 -4.25 6.14
C MET A 278 0.66 -4.57 6.17
N LEU A 279 1.52 -3.55 6.21
CA LEU A 279 2.95 -3.76 6.42
C LEU A 279 3.22 -4.48 7.76
N LEU A 280 2.59 -4.01 8.83
CA LEU A 280 2.70 -4.65 10.14
C LEU A 280 2.07 -6.06 10.14
N GLN A 281 0.97 -6.23 9.44
CA GLN A 281 0.33 -7.54 9.29
C GLN A 281 1.26 -8.52 8.58
N ASN A 282 1.93 -8.12 7.49
CA ASN A 282 2.92 -8.96 6.83
C ASN A 282 4.04 -9.37 7.80
N VAL A 283 4.60 -8.43 8.59
CA VAL A 283 5.66 -8.73 9.56
C VAL A 283 5.19 -9.71 10.64
N VAL A 284 3.98 -9.54 11.17
CA VAL A 284 3.42 -10.44 12.18
C VAL A 284 3.18 -11.83 11.59
N GLU A 285 2.60 -11.93 10.39
CA GLU A 285 2.39 -13.20 9.70
C GLU A 285 3.72 -13.90 9.36
N MET A 286 4.76 -13.14 9.00
CA MET A 286 6.11 -13.69 8.79
C MET A 286 6.71 -14.24 10.09
N ALA A 287 6.50 -13.56 11.22
CA ALA A 287 6.95 -14.05 12.54
C ALA A 287 6.19 -15.31 12.95
N GLU A 288 4.88 -15.39 12.70
CA GLU A 288 4.05 -16.57 13.00
C GLU A 288 4.49 -17.82 12.24
N ARG A 289 5.02 -17.64 11.02
CA ARG A 289 5.56 -18.76 10.20
C ARG A 289 6.88 -19.34 10.74
N GLN A 290 7.49 -18.72 11.75
CA GLN A 290 8.67 -19.25 12.45
C GLN A 290 8.29 -20.24 13.57
N LEU A 291 6.99 -20.33 13.90
CA LEU A 291 6.44 -21.31 14.84
C LEU A 291 6.34 -22.71 14.23
#